data_afe2c540dda873984a3426efb549a04b
#
_entry.id   afe2c540dda873984a3426efb549a04b
#
_cell.length_a   1.000
_cell.length_b   1.000
_cell.length_c   1.000
_cell.angle_alpha   90.00
_cell.angle_beta   90.00
_cell.angle_gamma   90.00
#
_symmetry.space_group_name_H-M   'P 1'
#
loop_
_entity.id
_entity.type
_entity.pdbx_description
1 polymer ?
#
loop_
_entity_poly.entity_id
_entity_poly.type
_entity_poly.pdbx_seq_one_letter_code
_entity_poly.pdbx_strand_id
1 'polypeptide(L)'
;MTTTEISSRSLSTAIIRDLFRDGLRAAVAAGDIFDPVSARRKGAAPMVMSELPDQGLLYPHIIVSEGSDVGDRPDSRADLWQHTYTVGIEIHAKSSTQMFRIRDEARAWVEGSVDVLNAAGFTDPQISPGIPMTWDQNEEIRRWKIIIKGTVYTTPGEV
;
A
#
# COMPACT_ATOMS: atom_id res chain seq x y z
N MET A 1 -20.07 21.75 -9.10
CA MET A 1 -19.33 20.49 -9.05
C MET A 1 -19.95 19.57 -8.03
N THR A 2 -20.36 18.40 -8.43
CA THR A 2 -21.00 17.46 -7.51
C THR A 2 -19.96 16.70 -6.68
N THR A 3 -20.34 16.24 -5.51
CA THR A 3 -19.48 15.42 -4.65
C THR A 3 -19.02 14.15 -5.39
N THR A 4 -19.87 13.62 -6.26
CA THR A 4 -19.58 12.43 -7.07
C THR A 4 -18.41 12.66 -8.03
N GLU A 5 -18.35 13.82 -8.67
CA GLU A 5 -17.24 14.16 -9.58
C GLU A 5 -15.90 14.23 -8.84
N ILE A 6 -15.90 14.83 -7.65
CA ILE A 6 -14.70 14.89 -6.82
C ILE A 6 -14.25 13.49 -6.42
N SER A 7 -15.20 12.64 -6.02
CA SER A 7 -14.91 11.28 -5.59
C SER A 7 -14.33 10.43 -6.71
N SER A 8 -14.92 10.46 -7.91
CA SER A 8 -14.42 9.66 -9.03
C SER A 8 -13.03 10.11 -9.50
N ARG A 9 -12.75 11.40 -9.45
CA ARG A 9 -11.42 11.94 -9.79
C ARG A 9 -10.37 11.61 -8.75
N SER A 10 -10.79 11.43 -7.50
CA SER A 10 -9.84 11.19 -6.42
C SER A 10 -9.34 9.75 -6.34
N LEU A 11 -9.99 8.81 -7.01
CA LEU A 11 -9.60 7.40 -7.01
C LEU A 11 -8.52 7.10 -8.07
N SER A 12 -7.41 7.81 -7.99
CA SER A 12 -6.22 7.51 -8.78
C SER A 12 -5.34 6.49 -8.06
N THR A 13 -4.43 5.87 -8.79
CA THR A 13 -3.44 4.94 -8.20
C THR A 13 -2.61 5.60 -7.11
N ALA A 14 -2.28 6.89 -7.29
CA ALA A 14 -1.52 7.65 -6.28
C ALA A 14 -2.32 7.85 -4.99
N ILE A 15 -3.60 8.12 -5.08
CA ILE A 15 -4.46 8.31 -3.91
C ILE A 15 -4.66 7.00 -3.16
N ILE A 16 -4.82 5.90 -3.87
CA ILE A 16 -4.91 4.57 -3.26
C ILE A 16 -3.59 4.21 -2.58
N ARG A 17 -2.47 4.47 -3.21
CA ARG A 17 -1.14 4.33 -2.59
C ARG A 17 -1.09 5.09 -1.27
N ASP A 18 -1.50 6.35 -1.26
CA ASP A 18 -1.47 7.19 -0.07
C ASP A 18 -2.43 6.69 1.01
N LEU A 19 -3.57 6.14 0.64
CA LEU A 19 -4.50 5.50 1.57
C LEU A 19 -3.84 4.33 2.31
N PHE A 20 -3.11 3.48 1.59
CA PHE A 20 -2.35 2.37 2.20
C PHE A 20 -1.21 2.88 3.07
N ARG A 21 -0.45 3.85 2.58
CA ARG A 21 0.65 4.46 3.35
C ARG A 21 0.16 5.02 4.68
N ASP A 22 -0.89 5.83 4.64
CA ASP A 22 -1.41 6.50 5.83
C ASP A 22 -2.05 5.50 6.80
N GLY A 23 -2.73 4.47 6.29
CA GLY A 23 -3.28 3.41 7.11
C GLY A 23 -2.20 2.57 7.79
N LEU A 24 -1.15 2.23 7.09
CA LEU A 24 0.00 1.52 7.66
C LEU A 24 0.75 2.37 8.69
N ARG A 25 0.89 3.68 8.44
CA ARG A 25 1.45 4.62 9.43
C ARG A 25 0.62 4.66 10.71
N ALA A 26 -0.69 4.67 10.59
CA ALA A 26 -1.58 4.62 11.75
C ALA A 26 -1.44 3.29 12.50
N ALA A 27 -1.28 2.18 11.80
CA ALA A 27 -1.06 0.87 12.41
C ALA A 27 0.27 0.81 13.17
N VAL A 28 1.33 1.43 12.66
CA VAL A 28 2.61 1.56 13.36
C VAL A 28 2.44 2.40 14.62
N ALA A 29 1.75 3.53 14.52
CA ALA A 29 1.50 4.41 15.66
C ALA A 29 0.65 3.73 16.75
N ALA A 30 -0.28 2.86 16.36
CA ALA A 30 -1.12 2.09 17.29
C ALA A 30 -0.39 0.87 17.89
N GLY A 31 0.80 0.51 17.39
CA GLY A 31 1.54 -0.66 17.84
C GLY A 31 1.13 -1.97 17.16
N ASP A 32 0.24 -1.93 16.18
CA ASP A 32 -0.18 -3.11 15.42
C ASP A 32 0.92 -3.61 14.49
N ILE A 33 1.78 -2.70 14.06
CA ILE A 33 3.02 -3.02 13.36
C ILE A 33 4.17 -2.53 14.23
N PHE A 34 5.02 -3.47 14.64
CA PHE A 34 6.10 -3.18 15.56
C PHE A 34 7.27 -2.50 14.86
N ASP A 35 7.65 -1.34 15.37
CA ASP A 35 8.85 -0.62 14.93
C ASP A 35 9.94 -0.74 16.01
N PRO A 36 10.96 -1.59 15.79
CA PRO A 36 12.01 -1.81 16.78
C PRO A 36 12.93 -0.61 16.99
N VAL A 37 12.88 0.37 16.08
CA VAL A 37 13.73 1.57 16.14
C VAL A 37 12.93 2.86 16.25
N SER A 38 11.71 2.78 16.78
CA SER A 38 10.78 3.92 16.89
C SER A 38 11.40 5.14 17.55
N ALA A 39 12.16 4.94 18.63
CA ALA A 39 12.83 6.03 19.34
C ALA A 39 13.89 6.74 18.51
N ARG A 40 14.50 6.06 17.55
CA ARG A 40 15.55 6.59 16.68
C ARG A 40 15.00 7.31 15.45
N ARG A 41 13.70 7.15 15.17
CA ARG A 41 13.06 7.78 14.01
C ARG A 41 12.71 9.24 14.24
N LYS A 42 12.81 9.73 15.44
CA LYS A 42 12.59 11.15 15.73
C LYS A 42 13.62 12.00 14.99
N GLY A 43 13.14 12.79 14.04
CA GLY A 43 14.01 13.57 13.15
C GLY A 43 14.61 12.79 11.97
N ALA A 44 14.24 11.51 11.81
CA ALA A 44 14.62 10.67 10.68
C ALA A 44 13.39 10.31 9.84
N ALA A 45 13.59 9.47 8.82
CA ALA A 45 12.49 9.01 7.98
C ALA A 45 11.51 8.13 8.77
N PRO A 46 10.20 8.21 8.50
CA PRO A 46 9.22 7.34 9.13
C PRO A 46 9.40 5.88 8.69
N MET A 47 8.83 4.94 9.43
CA MET A 47 8.89 3.54 9.06
C MET A 47 8.17 3.23 7.74
N VAL A 48 7.05 3.90 7.47
CA VAL A 48 6.25 3.69 6.26
C VAL A 48 6.37 4.90 5.34
N MET A 49 6.77 4.65 4.11
CA MET A 49 7.05 5.69 3.13
C MET A 49 6.48 5.32 1.77
N SER A 50 6.22 6.32 0.93
CA SER A 50 5.94 6.12 -0.49
C SER A 50 7.14 6.43 -1.38
N GLU A 51 8.14 7.12 -0.84
CA GLU A 51 9.38 7.47 -1.54
C GLU A 51 10.55 7.32 -0.58
N LEU A 52 11.69 6.92 -1.11
CA LEU A 52 12.92 6.84 -0.32
C LEU A 52 13.41 8.24 0.00
N PRO A 53 13.75 8.53 1.26
CA PRO A 53 14.32 9.81 1.62
C PRO A 53 15.78 9.90 1.17
N ASP A 54 16.25 11.12 0.97
CA ASP A 54 17.67 11.37 0.65
C ASP A 54 18.60 11.03 1.82
N GLN A 55 18.11 11.20 3.03
CA GLN A 55 18.85 10.96 4.27
C GLN A 55 17.95 10.40 5.37
N GLY A 56 18.59 9.78 6.35
CA GLY A 56 17.89 9.33 7.56
C GLY A 56 17.11 8.03 7.41
N LEU A 57 17.42 7.23 6.40
CA LEU A 57 16.81 5.93 6.20
C LEU A 57 17.24 4.95 7.30
N LEU A 58 16.26 4.40 8.01
CA LEU A 58 16.48 3.39 9.04
C LEU A 58 15.82 2.08 8.65
N TYR A 59 16.41 0.98 9.05
CA TYR A 59 15.83 -0.36 8.89
C TYR A 59 15.26 -0.86 10.21
N PRO A 60 14.14 -1.56 10.20
CA PRO A 60 13.31 -1.91 9.05
C PRO A 60 12.46 -0.73 8.57
N HIS A 61 12.01 -0.80 7.32
CA HIS A 61 11.05 0.15 6.77
C HIS A 61 10.13 -0.51 5.75
N ILE A 62 9.04 0.16 5.46
CA ILE A 62 8.03 -0.27 4.50
C ILE A 62 7.92 0.80 3.42
N ILE A 63 7.97 0.38 2.16
CA ILE A 63 7.72 1.26 1.02
C ILE A 63 6.41 0.85 0.37
N VAL A 64 5.49 1.79 0.27
CA VAL A 64 4.21 1.60 -0.41
C VAL A 64 4.33 2.23 -1.79
N SER A 65 4.16 1.42 -2.82
CA SER A 65 4.24 1.88 -4.20
C SER A 65 2.91 1.71 -4.91
N GLU A 66 2.63 2.61 -5.83
CA GLU A 66 1.53 2.43 -6.77
C GLU A 66 1.93 1.42 -7.84
N GLY A 67 0.96 0.62 -8.26
CA GLY A 67 1.15 -0.33 -9.33
C GLY A 67 0.39 0.08 -10.58
N SER A 68 0.06 -0.91 -11.40
CA SER A 68 -0.66 -0.70 -12.64
C SER A 68 -2.14 -0.41 -12.41
N ASP A 69 -2.70 0.40 -13.30
CA ASP A 69 -4.13 0.56 -13.49
C ASP A 69 -4.50 -0.12 -14.81
N VAL A 70 -5.36 -1.12 -14.73
CA VAL A 70 -5.90 -1.79 -15.90
C VAL A 70 -7.40 -1.53 -15.93
N GLY A 71 -7.83 -0.66 -16.85
CA GLY A 71 -9.23 -0.34 -17.05
C GLY A 71 -9.91 -1.33 -17.98
N ASP A 72 -11.13 -1.72 -17.64
CA ASP A 72 -11.99 -2.54 -18.48
C ASP A 72 -13.42 -2.08 -18.36
N ARG A 73 -14.15 -2.22 -19.45
CA ARG A 73 -15.57 -1.90 -19.52
C ARG A 73 -16.37 -3.17 -19.30
N PRO A 74 -17.13 -3.30 -18.20
CA PRO A 74 -17.77 -4.58 -17.85
C PRO A 74 -18.84 -5.04 -18.84
N ASP A 75 -19.55 -4.10 -19.48
CA ASP A 75 -20.45 -4.43 -20.58
C ASP A 75 -20.69 -3.23 -21.49
N SER A 76 -21.33 -3.47 -22.64
CA SER A 76 -21.58 -2.43 -23.66
C SER A 76 -22.62 -1.38 -23.22
N ARG A 77 -23.38 -1.65 -22.17
CA ARG A 77 -24.41 -0.75 -21.62
C ARG A 77 -23.99 -0.13 -20.30
N ALA A 78 -22.84 -0.54 -19.78
CA ALA A 78 -22.40 -0.08 -18.48
C ALA A 78 -22.01 1.40 -18.55
N ASP A 79 -22.58 2.15 -17.64
CA ASP A 79 -22.15 3.50 -17.34
C ASP A 79 -20.94 3.51 -16.40
N LEU A 80 -20.42 2.32 -16.07
CA LEU A 80 -19.29 2.13 -15.16
C LEU A 80 -18.11 1.50 -15.88
N TRP A 81 -16.93 2.04 -15.62
CA TRP A 81 -15.66 1.42 -15.96
C TRP A 81 -15.12 0.70 -14.74
N GLN A 82 -14.68 -0.51 -14.94
CA GLN A 82 -14.00 -1.29 -13.91
C GLN A 82 -12.50 -1.16 -14.08
N HIS A 83 -11.81 -0.78 -13.02
CA HIS A 83 -10.36 -0.70 -12.99
C HIS A 83 -9.82 -1.69 -11.98
N THR A 84 -8.74 -2.36 -12.34
CA THR A 84 -7.96 -3.15 -11.39
C THR A 84 -6.73 -2.35 -11.02
N TYR A 85 -6.68 -1.89 -9.78
CA TYR A 85 -5.53 -1.16 -9.24
C TYR A 85 -4.68 -2.09 -8.41
N THR A 86 -3.38 -1.93 -8.49
CA THR A 86 -2.44 -2.67 -7.68
C THR A 86 -1.64 -1.73 -6.78
N VAL A 87 -1.39 -2.21 -5.56
CA VAL A 87 -0.52 -1.53 -4.60
C VAL A 87 0.55 -2.52 -4.17
N GLY A 88 1.79 -2.08 -4.17
CA GLY A 88 2.91 -2.86 -3.66
C GLY A 88 3.29 -2.42 -2.26
N ILE A 89 3.48 -3.38 -1.37
CA ILE A 89 4.04 -3.15 -0.04
C ILE A 89 5.37 -3.89 0.01
N GLU A 90 6.46 -3.14 0.02
CA GLU A 90 7.81 -3.70 0.13
C GLU A 90 8.33 -3.52 1.54
N ILE A 91 8.78 -4.62 2.12
CA ILE A 91 9.35 -4.64 3.45
C ILE A 91 10.86 -4.85 3.32
N HIS A 92 11.62 -3.97 3.91
CA HIS A 92 13.08 -4.00 3.91
C HIS A 92 13.57 -4.11 5.34
N ALA A 93 14.35 -5.13 5.65
CA ALA A 93 14.89 -5.36 6.99
C ALA A 93 16.27 -5.99 6.91
N LYS A 94 17.06 -5.82 7.94
CA LYS A 94 18.39 -6.44 8.06
C LYS A 94 18.31 -7.88 8.58
N SER A 95 17.17 -8.28 9.11
CA SER A 95 16.94 -9.60 9.69
C SER A 95 15.73 -10.26 9.04
N SER A 96 15.83 -11.55 8.73
CA SER A 96 14.71 -12.33 8.22
C SER A 96 13.55 -12.39 9.22
N THR A 97 13.86 -12.50 10.50
CA THR A 97 12.87 -12.56 11.57
C THR A 97 12.05 -11.26 11.62
N GLN A 98 12.71 -10.11 11.56
CA GLN A 98 12.02 -8.81 11.49
C GLN A 98 11.18 -8.68 10.24
N MET A 99 11.73 -9.08 9.09
CA MET A 99 11.02 -8.99 7.81
C MET A 99 9.73 -9.81 7.84
N PHE A 100 9.79 -11.04 8.30
CA PHE A 100 8.60 -11.92 8.35
C PHE A 100 7.57 -11.41 9.36
N ARG A 101 8.01 -10.87 10.47
CA ARG A 101 7.11 -10.28 11.46
C ARG A 101 6.35 -9.09 10.88
N ILE A 102 7.07 -8.16 10.26
CA ILE A 102 6.46 -6.97 9.66
C ILE A 102 5.54 -7.35 8.51
N ARG A 103 5.96 -8.33 7.69
CA ARG A 103 5.12 -8.88 6.63
C ARG A 103 3.79 -9.38 7.17
N ASP A 104 3.83 -10.17 8.22
CA ASP A 104 2.63 -10.77 8.80
C ASP A 104 1.73 -9.70 9.45
N GLU A 105 2.33 -8.73 10.12
CA GLU A 105 1.59 -7.61 10.72
C GLU A 105 0.98 -6.69 9.65
N ALA A 106 1.72 -6.37 8.59
CA ALA A 106 1.21 -5.57 7.48
C ALA A 106 0.07 -6.28 6.76
N ARG A 107 0.22 -7.58 6.53
CA ARG A 107 -0.83 -8.39 5.93
C ARG A 107 -2.08 -8.44 6.80
N ALA A 108 -1.93 -8.61 8.10
CA ALA A 108 -3.04 -8.60 9.04
C ALA A 108 -3.76 -7.25 9.03
N TRP A 109 -3.03 -6.15 8.88
CA TRP A 109 -3.64 -4.83 8.74
C TRP A 109 -4.50 -4.74 7.48
N VAL A 110 -4.01 -5.21 6.33
CA VAL A 110 -4.79 -5.21 5.09
C VAL A 110 -6.05 -6.06 5.24
N GLU A 111 -5.91 -7.26 5.79
CA GLU A 111 -7.05 -8.17 6.02
C GLU A 111 -8.09 -7.55 6.96
N GLY A 112 -7.66 -6.85 7.98
CA GLY A 112 -8.53 -6.16 8.93
C GLY A 112 -9.11 -4.83 8.41
N SER A 113 -8.61 -4.32 7.29
CA SER A 113 -9.00 -3.02 6.74
C SER A 113 -9.94 -3.13 5.53
N VAL A 114 -10.44 -4.31 5.22
CA VAL A 114 -11.27 -4.55 4.02
C VAL A 114 -12.47 -3.61 3.99
N ASP A 115 -13.16 -3.43 5.11
CA ASP A 115 -14.33 -2.56 5.17
C ASP A 115 -13.98 -1.09 4.92
N VAL A 116 -12.87 -0.63 5.46
CA VAL A 116 -12.37 0.74 5.26
C VAL A 116 -11.95 0.95 3.81
N LEU A 117 -11.28 -0.02 3.21
CA LEU A 117 -10.87 0.03 1.80
C LEU A 117 -12.08 0.02 0.87
N ASN A 118 -13.06 -0.82 1.14
CA ASN A 118 -14.30 -0.86 0.38
C ASN A 118 -15.04 0.48 0.47
N ALA A 119 -15.15 1.05 1.65
CA ALA A 119 -15.79 2.35 1.86
C ALA A 119 -15.07 3.49 1.12
N ALA A 120 -13.77 3.38 0.95
CA ALA A 120 -12.97 4.34 0.19
C ALA A 120 -13.06 4.13 -1.33
N GLY A 121 -13.67 3.05 -1.80
CA GLY A 121 -13.84 2.75 -3.21
C GLY A 121 -12.86 1.74 -3.79
N PHE A 122 -11.94 1.23 -2.99
CA PHE A 122 -11.04 0.14 -3.34
C PHE A 122 -11.67 -1.17 -2.87
N THR A 123 -12.39 -1.84 -3.79
CA THR A 123 -13.26 -2.95 -3.43
C THR A 123 -12.62 -4.30 -3.72
N ASP A 124 -13.05 -5.30 -2.97
CA ASP A 124 -12.62 -6.69 -3.11
C ASP A 124 -11.08 -6.85 -3.14
N PRO A 125 -10.37 -6.33 -2.14
CA PRO A 125 -8.92 -6.41 -2.13
C PRO A 125 -8.44 -7.86 -2.03
N GLN A 126 -7.56 -8.24 -2.95
CA GLN A 126 -6.93 -9.56 -2.98
C GLN A 126 -5.45 -9.42 -2.67
N ILE A 127 -5.00 -10.13 -1.65
CA ILE A 127 -3.65 -10.04 -1.15
C ILE A 127 -2.85 -11.23 -1.68
N SER A 128 -1.75 -10.96 -2.37
CA SER A 128 -0.83 -12.03 -2.76
C SER A 128 -0.05 -12.53 -1.54
N PRO A 129 0.42 -13.78 -1.54
CA PRO A 129 1.28 -14.27 -0.46
C PRO A 129 2.60 -13.51 -0.38
N GLY A 130 2.93 -12.76 -1.42
CA GLY A 130 4.18 -12.04 -1.51
C GLY A 130 5.31 -12.90 -2.06
N ILE A 131 6.35 -12.23 -2.49
CA ILE A 131 7.55 -12.85 -3.03
C ILE A 131 8.79 -12.27 -2.37
N PRO A 132 9.81 -13.10 -2.12
CA PRO A 132 11.11 -12.55 -1.73
C PRO A 132 11.70 -11.79 -2.92
N MET A 133 12.23 -10.63 -2.66
CA MET A 133 12.96 -9.87 -3.66
C MET A 133 14.43 -10.24 -3.58
N THR A 134 15.12 -10.18 -4.73
CA THR A 134 16.56 -10.33 -4.77
C THR A 134 17.18 -9.22 -3.94
N TRP A 135 18.02 -9.60 -3.00
CA TRP A 135 18.74 -8.61 -2.20
C TRP A 135 20.12 -8.32 -2.79
N ASP A 136 20.62 -7.16 -2.47
CA ASP A 136 22.01 -6.87 -2.71
C ASP A 136 22.85 -7.57 -1.64
N GLN A 137 23.69 -8.51 -2.07
CA GLN A 137 24.55 -9.29 -1.16
C GLN A 137 25.50 -8.42 -0.34
N ASN A 138 25.85 -7.23 -0.86
CA ASN A 138 26.76 -6.32 -0.19
C ASN A 138 26.09 -5.57 0.98
N GLU A 139 24.75 -5.45 0.98
CA GLU A 139 24.02 -4.70 1.99
C GLU A 139 23.37 -5.58 3.04
N GLU A 140 23.29 -6.88 2.83
CA GLU A 140 22.66 -7.85 3.74
C GLU A 140 21.19 -7.51 4.06
N ILE A 141 20.50 -6.88 3.13
CA ILE A 141 19.11 -6.44 3.31
C ILE A 141 18.16 -7.50 2.79
N ARG A 142 17.20 -7.88 3.61
CA ARG A 142 16.12 -8.78 3.26
C ARG A 142 14.94 -7.98 2.78
N ARG A 143 14.37 -8.36 1.63
CA ARG A 143 13.25 -7.67 1.00
C ARG A 143 12.13 -8.63 0.71
N TRP A 144 10.91 -8.18 0.93
CA TRP A 144 9.70 -8.93 0.62
C TRP A 144 8.67 -8.00 0.02
N LYS A 145 7.99 -8.42 -1.03
CA LYS A 145 6.96 -7.61 -1.68
C LYS A 145 5.61 -8.30 -1.62
N ILE A 146 4.61 -7.63 -1.09
CA ILE A 146 3.21 -8.02 -1.12
C ILE A 146 2.52 -7.16 -2.17
N ILE A 147 1.71 -7.78 -3.02
CA ILE A 147 0.91 -7.09 -4.01
C ILE A 147 -0.56 -7.22 -3.63
N ILE A 148 -1.25 -6.10 -3.57
CA ILE A 148 -2.68 -6.05 -3.29
C ILE A 148 -3.37 -5.56 -4.54
N LYS A 149 -4.35 -6.34 -5.02
CA LYS A 149 -5.20 -5.98 -6.15
C LYS A 149 -6.59 -5.64 -5.65
N GLY A 150 -7.14 -4.55 -6.12
CA GLY A 150 -8.51 -4.16 -5.81
C GLY A 150 -9.20 -3.60 -7.03
N THR A 151 -10.51 -3.57 -6.97
CA THR A 151 -11.37 -3.08 -8.03
C THR A 151 -11.89 -1.70 -7.68
N VAL A 152 -11.78 -0.79 -8.63
CA VAL A 152 -12.30 0.58 -8.55
C VAL A 152 -13.26 0.79 -9.71
N TYR A 153 -14.44 1.33 -9.43
CA TYR A 153 -15.43 1.67 -10.45
C TYR A 153 -15.45 3.18 -10.66
N THR A 154 -15.39 3.59 -11.92
CA THR A 154 -15.53 4.99 -12.32
C THR A 154 -16.61 5.15 -13.36
N THR A 155 -17.26 6.29 -13.38
CA THR A 155 -18.31 6.60 -14.36
C THR A 155 -17.70 7.36 -15.54
N PRO A 156 -17.81 6.84 -16.78
CA PRO A 156 -17.31 7.57 -17.95
C PRO A 156 -18.06 8.89 -18.12
N GLY A 157 -17.34 9.96 -18.40
CA GLY A 157 -17.91 11.27 -18.60
C GLY A 157 -18.02 12.14 -17.36
N GLU A 158 -17.73 11.64 -16.18
CA GLU A 158 -17.54 12.43 -14.95
C GLU A 158 -16.11 13.02 -14.90
N VAL A 159 -15.77 13.71 -15.96
CA VAL A 159 -14.40 14.25 -16.08
C VAL A 159 -14.45 15.76 -15.91
#